data_8324b92cc55bba99b7b6f918f37c38f6
#
_entry.id   8324b92cc55bba99b7b6f918f37c38f6
#
_cell.length_a   1.000
_cell.length_b   1.000
_cell.length_c   1.000
_cell.angle_alpha   90.00
_cell.angle_beta   90.00
_cell.angle_gamma   90.00
#
_symmetry.space_group_name_H-M   'P 1'
#
loop_
_entity.id
_entity.type
_entity.pdbx_description
1 polymer ?
#
loop_
_entity_poly.entity_id
_entity_poly.type
_entity_poly.pdbx_seq_one_letter_code
_entity_poly.pdbx_strand_id
1 'polypeptide(L)'
;MFGFKKEKKKEKEEEDECVPVVFVKVPEQFAATMLSDMDELPTIKLGDYTLQLELDELKPEVQEIAKKELRETPDVKKAGIVALRDLLREEKDLKVPLENDLWLTRYLRPCKYYPESACDLIKRYYKFKITHSGVYDGLMPSKEKNIFEQNILTVQPNRDQLGRRILIIELGKKWKTDKVSLDEVFKGCVLFLEAAMLEPESQVCGAVVIFDMDGLTLSQTTKFTPSFAKRIVDWLQDSVPLRIKNIHIVNQPYIFKIVFALFKPFLREKLRNRIIFHGTDRKSLHQYMSPECLPECYGGTLDLPRINGNQWYDLLVMCDKEYLAINSFGYKKKGEL
;
A
#
# COMPACT_ATOMS: atom_id res chain seq x y z
N MET A 1 -12.63 -50.96 -32.94
CA MET A 1 -11.85 -49.77 -33.30
C MET A 1 -12.71 -48.55 -33.02
N PHE A 2 -12.59 -47.96 -31.83
CA PHE A 2 -13.28 -46.72 -31.50
C PHE A 2 -12.26 -45.62 -31.36
N GLY A 3 -12.29 -44.66 -32.31
CA GLY A 3 -11.41 -43.53 -32.29
C GLY A 3 -11.95 -42.41 -31.39
N PHE A 4 -11.20 -42.06 -30.34
CA PHE A 4 -11.45 -40.90 -29.54
C PHE A 4 -10.91 -39.65 -30.25
N LYS A 5 -11.78 -38.78 -30.75
CA LYS A 5 -11.43 -37.42 -31.15
C LYS A 5 -11.18 -36.56 -29.88
N LYS A 6 -9.94 -36.12 -29.69
CA LYS A 6 -9.61 -35.05 -28.77
C LYS A 6 -10.08 -33.70 -29.32
N GLU A 7 -11.12 -33.14 -28.77
CA GLU A 7 -11.46 -31.72 -28.97
C GLU A 7 -10.43 -30.86 -28.24
N LYS A 8 -9.64 -30.11 -29.00
CA LYS A 8 -8.84 -29.00 -28.45
C LYS A 8 -9.76 -27.84 -28.14
N LYS A 9 -10.00 -27.56 -26.85
CA LYS A 9 -10.51 -26.27 -26.41
C LYS A 9 -9.47 -25.20 -26.78
N LYS A 10 -9.86 -24.32 -27.71
CA LYS A 10 -9.17 -23.04 -27.91
C LYS A 10 -9.49 -22.16 -26.71
N GLU A 11 -8.49 -21.91 -25.86
CA GLU A 11 -8.51 -20.77 -24.97
C GLU A 11 -8.52 -19.51 -25.84
N LYS A 12 -9.58 -18.73 -25.71
CA LYS A 12 -9.62 -17.37 -26.25
C LYS A 12 -8.62 -16.55 -25.44
N GLU A 13 -7.56 -16.09 -26.07
CA GLU A 13 -6.79 -14.94 -25.63
C GLU A 13 -7.77 -13.75 -25.62
N GLU A 14 -8.13 -13.27 -24.43
CA GLU A 14 -8.78 -11.99 -24.28
C GLU A 14 -7.77 -10.93 -24.72
N GLU A 15 -8.02 -10.31 -25.87
CA GLU A 15 -7.30 -9.12 -26.30
C GLU A 15 -7.51 -8.04 -25.23
N ASP A 16 -6.41 -7.55 -24.65
CA ASP A 16 -6.39 -6.41 -23.73
C ASP A 16 -6.94 -5.19 -24.49
N GLU A 17 -8.24 -4.92 -24.34
CA GLU A 17 -8.84 -3.66 -24.81
C GLU A 17 -8.15 -2.52 -24.05
N CYS A 18 -7.50 -1.63 -24.80
CA CYS A 18 -6.89 -0.42 -24.29
C CYS A 18 -7.99 0.47 -23.68
N VAL A 19 -8.14 0.45 -22.37
CA VAL A 19 -9.15 1.24 -21.66
C VAL A 19 -8.77 2.71 -21.75
N PRO A 20 -9.65 3.62 -22.20
CA PRO A 20 -9.33 5.03 -22.32
C PRO A 20 -9.07 5.66 -20.94
N VAL A 21 -7.95 6.35 -20.83
CA VAL A 21 -7.59 7.14 -19.64
C VAL A 21 -8.36 8.45 -19.69
N VAL A 22 -9.07 8.78 -18.62
CA VAL A 22 -9.83 10.02 -18.47
C VAL A 22 -9.26 10.79 -17.27
N PHE A 23 -8.99 12.07 -17.47
CA PHE A 23 -8.52 12.97 -16.42
C PHE A 23 -9.69 13.72 -15.79
N VAL A 24 -9.66 13.83 -14.46
CA VAL A 24 -10.63 14.61 -13.69
C VAL A 24 -9.89 15.79 -13.07
N LYS A 25 -10.48 16.99 -13.15
CA LYS A 25 -9.86 18.21 -12.59
C LYS A 25 -9.57 18.04 -11.10
N VAL A 26 -8.36 18.38 -10.68
CA VAL A 26 -7.94 18.34 -9.28
C VAL A 26 -8.74 19.36 -8.48
N PRO A 27 -9.39 18.99 -7.37
CA PRO A 27 -10.03 19.94 -6.48
C PRO A 27 -9.02 20.98 -5.95
N GLU A 28 -9.42 22.25 -5.83
CA GLU A 28 -8.53 23.36 -5.42
C GLU A 28 -7.81 23.09 -4.08
N GLN A 29 -8.47 22.41 -3.15
CA GLN A 29 -7.89 22.02 -1.86
C GLN A 29 -6.67 21.09 -1.98
N PHE A 30 -6.52 20.38 -3.10
CA PHE A 30 -5.37 19.53 -3.37
C PHE A 30 -4.30 20.23 -4.21
N ALA A 31 -4.60 21.35 -4.85
CA ALA A 31 -3.62 22.16 -5.56
C ALA A 31 -2.48 22.67 -4.65
N ALA A 32 -2.73 22.79 -3.35
CA ALA A 32 -1.74 23.13 -2.33
C ALA A 32 -0.89 21.94 -1.84
N THR A 33 -1.09 20.74 -2.40
CA THR A 33 -0.33 19.52 -2.08
C THR A 33 0.83 19.32 -3.05
N MET A 34 1.53 18.18 -2.90
CA MET A 34 2.56 17.78 -3.86
C MET A 34 2.02 17.52 -5.28
N LEU A 35 0.70 17.31 -5.43
CA LEU A 35 0.00 17.21 -6.73
C LEU A 35 -0.28 18.57 -7.39
N SER A 36 0.25 19.66 -6.86
CA SER A 36 -0.01 21.04 -7.33
C SER A 36 0.29 21.29 -8.83
N ASP A 37 1.16 20.47 -9.43
CA ASP A 37 1.52 20.56 -10.84
C ASP A 37 0.58 19.75 -11.76
N MET A 38 -0.46 19.11 -11.20
CA MET A 38 -1.44 18.33 -11.94
C MET A 38 -2.77 19.09 -12.00
N ASP A 39 -3.16 19.50 -13.18
CA ASP A 39 -4.47 20.15 -13.39
C ASP A 39 -5.63 19.18 -13.25
N GLU A 40 -5.39 17.89 -13.47
CA GLU A 40 -6.37 16.82 -13.44
C GLU A 40 -5.85 15.59 -12.71
N LEU A 41 -6.72 14.91 -11.95
CA LEU A 41 -6.40 13.63 -11.34
C LEU A 41 -6.51 12.50 -12.36
N PRO A 42 -5.52 11.59 -12.43
CA PRO A 42 -5.58 10.46 -13.32
C PRO A 42 -6.69 9.49 -12.91
N THR A 43 -7.46 9.04 -13.90
CA THR A 43 -8.50 8.03 -13.72
C THR A 43 -8.47 7.01 -14.85
N ILE A 44 -8.90 5.77 -14.56
CA ILE A 44 -9.06 4.71 -15.56
C ILE A 44 -10.50 4.22 -15.49
N LYS A 45 -11.22 4.27 -16.61
CA LYS A 45 -12.58 3.75 -16.70
C LYS A 45 -12.57 2.26 -17.01
N LEU A 46 -13.33 1.50 -16.22
CA LEU A 46 -13.50 0.05 -16.34
C LEU A 46 -15.01 -0.27 -16.37
N GLY A 47 -15.63 -0.15 -17.55
CA GLY A 47 -17.08 -0.17 -17.66
C GLY A 47 -17.70 0.99 -16.88
N ASP A 48 -18.62 0.67 -15.98
CA ASP A 48 -19.28 1.67 -15.12
C ASP A 48 -18.44 2.07 -13.88
N TYR A 49 -17.31 1.37 -13.64
CA TYR A 49 -16.40 1.67 -12.54
C TYR A 49 -15.28 2.61 -12.97
N THR A 50 -14.87 3.52 -12.09
CA THR A 50 -13.72 4.40 -12.31
C THR A 50 -12.65 4.13 -11.27
N LEU A 51 -11.47 3.67 -11.71
CA LEU A 51 -10.31 3.50 -10.86
C LEU A 51 -9.59 4.84 -10.73
N GLN A 52 -9.39 5.29 -9.48
CA GLN A 52 -8.69 6.55 -9.16
C GLN A 52 -8.14 6.51 -7.73
N LEU A 53 -7.25 7.45 -7.39
CA LEU A 53 -6.93 7.74 -6.00
C LEU A 53 -8.07 8.55 -5.37
N GLU A 54 -8.49 8.17 -4.17
CA GLU A 54 -9.60 8.81 -3.45
C GLU A 54 -9.08 9.98 -2.61
N LEU A 55 -9.01 11.16 -3.23
CA LEU A 55 -8.44 12.38 -2.64
C LEU A 55 -9.50 13.33 -2.05
N ASP A 56 -10.75 12.90 -2.03
CA ASP A 56 -11.87 13.68 -1.50
C ASP A 56 -11.71 13.97 -0.01
N GLU A 57 -12.46 14.99 0.45
CA GLU A 57 -12.59 15.27 1.88
C GLU A 57 -13.21 14.07 2.62
N LEU A 58 -12.86 13.96 3.90
CA LEU A 58 -13.41 12.90 4.74
C LEU A 58 -14.93 13.00 4.83
N LYS A 59 -15.60 11.89 4.55
CA LYS A 59 -17.05 11.75 4.80
C LYS A 59 -17.35 11.92 6.30
N PRO A 60 -18.58 12.34 6.66
CA PRO A 60 -18.95 12.58 8.08
C PRO A 60 -18.65 11.39 9.00
N GLU A 61 -18.94 10.15 8.55
CA GLU A 61 -18.67 8.92 9.31
C GLU A 61 -17.17 8.70 9.55
N VAL A 62 -16.33 9.05 8.57
CA VAL A 62 -14.86 8.94 8.69
C VAL A 62 -14.31 10.06 9.57
N GLN A 63 -14.90 11.25 9.54
CA GLN A 63 -14.56 12.35 10.47
C GLN A 63 -14.82 11.94 11.92
N GLU A 64 -15.93 11.25 12.20
CA GLU A 64 -16.21 10.72 13.55
C GLU A 64 -15.18 9.66 13.98
N ILE A 65 -14.73 8.78 13.06
CA ILE A 65 -13.64 7.85 13.32
C ILE A 65 -12.35 8.61 13.64
N ALA A 66 -12.02 9.63 12.85
CA ALA A 66 -10.83 10.46 13.06
C ALA A 66 -10.85 11.15 14.43
N LYS A 67 -12.00 11.71 14.80
CA LYS A 67 -12.20 12.33 16.11
C LYS A 67 -12.08 11.32 17.25
N LYS A 68 -12.74 10.17 17.15
CA LYS A 68 -12.78 9.14 18.21
C LYS A 68 -11.45 8.40 18.37
N GLU A 69 -10.85 7.95 17.26
CA GLU A 69 -9.66 7.12 17.30
C GLU A 69 -8.35 7.92 17.27
N LEU A 70 -8.36 9.11 16.61
CA LEU A 70 -7.15 9.91 16.37
C LEU A 70 -7.15 11.24 17.12
N ARG A 71 -8.21 11.58 17.84
CA ARG A 71 -8.37 12.87 18.52
C ARG A 71 -8.45 14.06 17.54
N GLU A 72 -8.76 13.81 16.25
CA GLU A 72 -8.77 14.83 15.21
C GLU A 72 -10.00 15.74 15.37
N THR A 73 -9.81 16.85 16.10
CA THR A 73 -10.73 17.99 16.12
C THR A 73 -10.08 19.17 15.41
N PRO A 74 -10.82 20.20 14.97
CA PRO A 74 -10.23 21.38 14.34
C PRO A 74 -9.10 22.01 15.17
N ASP A 75 -9.30 22.17 16.48
CA ASP A 75 -8.30 22.75 17.39
C ASP A 75 -7.08 21.87 17.55
N VAL A 76 -7.25 20.56 17.76
CA VAL A 76 -6.15 19.59 17.88
C VAL A 76 -5.37 19.51 16.58
N LYS A 77 -6.05 19.50 15.43
CA LYS A 77 -5.41 19.50 14.11
C LYS A 77 -4.56 20.76 13.91
N LYS A 78 -5.13 21.94 14.14
CA LYS A 78 -4.42 23.22 14.01
C LYS A 78 -3.21 23.28 14.93
N ALA A 79 -3.38 22.98 16.21
CA ALA A 79 -2.27 22.98 17.20
C ALA A 79 -1.19 21.95 16.83
N GLY A 80 -1.58 20.73 16.43
CA GLY A 80 -0.67 19.67 16.05
C GLY A 80 0.18 20.01 14.83
N ILE A 81 -0.41 20.64 13.80
CA ILE A 81 0.28 21.09 12.61
C ILE A 81 1.34 22.14 12.97
N VAL A 82 1.00 23.15 13.77
CA VAL A 82 1.93 24.19 14.20
C VAL A 82 3.10 23.57 14.99
N ALA A 83 2.79 22.77 16.01
CA ALA A 83 3.81 22.15 16.84
C ALA A 83 4.73 21.20 16.05
N LEU A 84 4.19 20.37 15.13
CA LEU A 84 5.01 19.50 14.29
C LEU A 84 5.90 20.30 13.34
N ARG A 85 5.39 21.37 12.76
CA ARG A 85 6.17 22.28 11.89
C ARG A 85 7.35 22.87 12.65
N ASP A 86 7.14 23.35 13.87
CA ASP A 86 8.20 23.94 14.69
C ASP A 86 9.26 22.89 15.06
N LEU A 87 8.87 21.68 15.47
CA LEU A 87 9.81 20.58 15.71
C LEU A 87 10.64 20.23 14.47
N LEU A 88 10.04 20.20 13.28
CA LEU A 88 10.75 19.89 12.04
C LEU A 88 11.67 21.02 11.57
N ARG A 89 11.40 22.27 11.91
CA ARG A 89 12.31 23.41 11.64
C ARG A 89 13.65 23.27 12.36
N GLU A 90 13.69 22.59 13.49
CA GLU A 90 14.93 22.31 14.24
C GLU A 90 15.77 21.20 13.57
N GLU A 91 15.17 20.36 12.74
CA GLU A 91 15.84 19.25 12.03
C GLU A 91 16.52 19.75 10.74
N LYS A 92 17.63 20.48 10.87
CA LYS A 92 18.29 21.21 9.76
C LYS A 92 18.77 20.34 8.61
N ASP A 93 19.06 19.05 8.87
CA ASP A 93 19.52 18.11 7.85
C ASP A 93 18.38 17.37 7.14
N LEU A 94 17.14 17.59 7.57
CA LEU A 94 15.95 16.94 7.03
C LEU A 94 15.17 17.93 6.17
N LYS A 95 15.18 17.71 4.85
CA LYS A 95 14.39 18.49 3.90
C LYS A 95 13.01 17.88 3.76
N VAL A 96 11.97 18.61 4.16
CA VAL A 96 10.55 18.21 4.04
C VAL A 96 9.68 19.44 3.73
N PRO A 97 8.47 19.27 3.19
CA PRO A 97 7.59 20.39 2.81
C PRO A 97 6.89 20.97 4.05
N LEU A 98 7.59 21.77 4.83
CA LEU A 98 7.14 22.33 6.11
C LEU A 98 5.84 23.15 6.00
N GLU A 99 5.62 23.82 4.88
CA GLU A 99 4.44 24.69 4.71
C GLU A 99 3.22 23.94 4.14
N ASN A 100 3.35 22.64 3.90
CA ASN A 100 2.25 21.82 3.41
C ASN A 100 1.49 21.14 4.57
N ASP A 101 0.37 21.73 4.98
CA ASP A 101 -0.46 21.23 6.09
C ASP A 101 -1.02 19.81 5.85
N LEU A 102 -1.33 19.47 4.60
CA LEU A 102 -1.82 18.13 4.26
C LEU A 102 -0.72 17.09 4.38
N TRP A 103 0.51 17.45 4.00
CA TRP A 103 1.66 16.58 4.20
C TRP A 103 1.92 16.34 5.70
N LEU A 104 1.92 17.38 6.53
CA LEU A 104 2.08 17.27 7.99
C LEU A 104 0.97 16.40 8.61
N THR A 105 -0.26 16.56 8.14
CA THR A 105 -1.42 15.79 8.60
C THR A 105 -1.26 14.29 8.35
N ARG A 106 -0.62 13.86 7.25
CA ARG A 106 -0.34 12.44 6.94
C ARG A 106 0.45 11.75 8.06
N TYR A 107 1.37 12.45 8.71
CA TYR A 107 2.18 11.90 9.79
C TYR A 107 1.55 12.11 11.18
N LEU A 108 0.74 13.16 11.34
CA LEU A 108 0.00 13.39 12.59
C LEU A 108 -1.09 12.36 12.83
N ARG A 109 -1.84 11.96 11.80
CA ARG A 109 -2.93 10.98 11.91
C ARG A 109 -2.49 9.63 12.50
N PRO A 110 -1.46 8.92 11.97
CA PRO A 110 -1.01 7.66 12.56
C PRO A 110 -0.47 7.82 13.99
N CYS A 111 -0.02 9.01 14.33
CA CYS A 111 0.48 9.37 15.67
C CYS A 111 -0.58 10.01 16.58
N LYS A 112 -1.87 9.97 16.18
CA LYS A 112 -3.00 10.51 16.95
C LYS A 112 -2.80 11.98 17.37
N TYR A 113 -2.22 12.77 16.49
CA TYR A 113 -1.88 14.18 16.71
C TYR A 113 -1.00 14.44 17.94
N TYR A 114 -0.05 13.54 18.24
CA TYR A 114 1.07 13.80 19.11
C TYR A 114 2.26 14.27 18.28
N PRO A 115 2.64 15.57 18.33
CA PRO A 115 3.61 16.15 17.38
C PRO A 115 5.00 15.53 17.49
N GLU A 116 5.46 15.25 18.71
CA GLU A 116 6.76 14.62 18.98
C GLU A 116 6.81 13.21 18.36
N SER A 117 5.75 12.44 18.55
CA SER A 117 5.64 11.10 17.94
C SER A 117 5.62 11.15 16.41
N ALA A 118 4.98 12.19 15.85
CA ALA A 118 4.94 12.40 14.40
C ALA A 118 6.32 12.81 13.85
N CYS A 119 7.02 13.72 14.55
CA CYS A 119 8.40 14.09 14.22
C CYS A 119 9.32 12.87 14.24
N ASP A 120 9.26 12.05 15.29
CA ASP A 120 10.04 10.82 15.38
C ASP A 120 9.68 9.80 14.28
N LEU A 121 8.41 9.69 13.91
CA LEU A 121 7.98 8.83 12.80
C LEU A 121 8.59 9.31 11.48
N ILE A 122 8.53 10.61 11.18
CA ILE A 122 9.13 11.20 9.98
C ILE A 122 10.63 10.92 9.93
N LYS A 123 11.33 11.12 11.04
CA LYS A 123 12.79 10.85 11.16
C LYS A 123 13.09 9.36 10.88
N ARG A 124 12.33 8.44 11.46
CA ARG A 124 12.50 6.99 11.23
C ARG A 124 12.18 6.60 9.80
N TYR A 125 11.13 7.16 9.21
CA TYR A 125 10.74 6.91 7.82
C TYR A 125 11.86 7.29 6.85
N TYR A 126 12.40 8.51 6.95
CA TYR A 126 13.48 8.94 6.06
C TYR A 126 14.83 8.26 6.37
N LYS A 127 15.12 7.93 7.63
CA LYS A 127 16.29 7.13 7.99
C LYS A 127 16.21 5.72 7.38
N PHE A 128 15.02 5.12 7.39
CA PHE A 128 14.79 3.82 6.75
C PHE A 128 15.03 3.90 5.24
N LYS A 129 14.57 4.95 4.56
CA LYS A 129 14.81 5.16 3.13
C LYS A 129 16.32 5.20 2.81
N ILE A 130 17.10 5.92 3.59
CA ILE A 130 18.57 5.99 3.41
C ILE A 130 19.21 4.61 3.66
N THR A 131 18.82 3.94 4.75
CA THR A 131 19.40 2.63 5.11
C THR A 131 19.13 1.57 4.04
N HIS A 132 18.02 1.71 3.33
CA HIS A 132 17.58 0.79 2.27
C HIS A 132 17.53 1.45 0.89
N SER A 133 18.54 2.27 0.58
CA SER A 133 18.66 3.03 -0.68
C SER A 133 18.49 2.16 -1.93
N GLY A 134 18.97 0.92 -1.92
CA GLY A 134 18.78 -0.03 -3.05
C GLY A 134 17.32 -0.32 -3.41
N VAL A 135 16.37 -0.03 -2.49
CA VAL A 135 14.93 -0.13 -2.77
C VAL A 135 14.34 1.25 -3.08
N TYR A 136 14.78 2.29 -2.38
CA TYR A 136 14.14 3.60 -2.41
C TYR A 136 14.75 4.61 -3.38
N ASP A 137 16.05 4.47 -3.74
CA ASP A 137 16.70 5.47 -4.59
C ASP A 137 16.09 5.48 -5.99
N GLY A 138 15.45 6.61 -6.31
CA GLY A 138 14.79 6.81 -7.59
C GLY A 138 13.61 5.87 -7.85
N LEU A 139 12.98 5.34 -6.80
CA LEU A 139 11.80 4.48 -6.90
C LEU A 139 10.63 5.27 -7.50
N MET A 140 10.20 4.85 -8.68
CA MET A 140 9.14 5.47 -9.48
C MET A 140 8.26 4.40 -10.08
N PRO A 141 6.94 4.59 -10.18
CA PRO A 141 6.06 3.66 -10.87
C PRO A 141 6.54 3.30 -12.27
N SER A 142 6.93 4.29 -13.08
CA SER A 142 7.41 4.09 -14.46
C SER A 142 8.67 3.22 -14.58
N LYS A 143 9.44 3.06 -13.51
CA LYS A 143 10.65 2.21 -13.50
C LYS A 143 10.42 0.79 -12.99
N GLU A 144 9.26 0.50 -12.44
CA GLU A 144 8.96 -0.78 -11.78
C GLU A 144 7.81 -1.55 -12.47
N LYS A 145 7.69 -1.41 -13.80
CA LYS A 145 6.62 -2.03 -14.60
C LYS A 145 6.50 -3.53 -14.36
N ASN A 146 7.62 -4.22 -14.25
CA ASN A 146 7.68 -5.69 -14.11
C ASN A 146 6.81 -6.21 -12.95
N ILE A 147 6.90 -5.60 -11.77
CA ILE A 147 6.14 -6.08 -10.60
C ILE A 147 4.62 -5.95 -10.80
N PHE A 148 4.18 -4.96 -11.56
CA PHE A 148 2.75 -4.77 -11.89
C PHE A 148 2.30 -5.79 -12.93
N GLU A 149 3.05 -6.00 -14.02
CA GLU A 149 2.74 -6.96 -15.08
C GLU A 149 2.60 -8.41 -14.56
N GLN A 150 3.36 -8.78 -13.55
CA GLN A 150 3.26 -10.12 -12.98
C GLN A 150 2.04 -10.33 -12.06
N ASN A 151 1.23 -9.29 -11.81
CA ASN A 151 -0.01 -9.36 -11.01
C ASN A 151 0.15 -10.00 -9.61
N ILE A 152 1.32 -9.84 -9.00
CA ILE A 152 1.60 -10.36 -7.64
C ILE A 152 0.94 -9.47 -6.59
N LEU A 153 0.89 -8.17 -6.86
CA LEU A 153 0.34 -7.15 -5.98
C LEU A 153 -0.92 -6.54 -6.60
N THR A 154 -1.98 -6.45 -5.83
CA THR A 154 -3.24 -5.83 -6.26
C THR A 154 -3.88 -5.09 -5.09
N VAL A 155 -4.26 -3.84 -5.31
CA VAL A 155 -5.14 -3.11 -4.38
C VAL A 155 -6.58 -3.32 -4.85
N GLN A 156 -7.47 -3.68 -3.93
CA GLN A 156 -8.88 -3.85 -4.27
C GLN A 156 -9.53 -2.50 -4.62
N PRO A 157 -10.48 -2.49 -5.57
CA PRO A 157 -11.16 -1.26 -5.97
C PRO A 157 -11.95 -0.62 -4.82
N ASN A 158 -12.50 -1.45 -3.95
CA ASN A 158 -13.29 -1.05 -2.78
C ASN A 158 -12.43 -1.02 -1.50
N ARG A 159 -13.02 -0.42 -0.48
CA ARG A 159 -12.56 -0.52 0.91
C ARG A 159 -13.32 -1.63 1.63
N ASP A 160 -12.80 -2.07 2.78
CA ASP A 160 -13.55 -2.99 3.63
C ASP A 160 -14.67 -2.25 4.40
N GLN A 161 -15.47 -2.99 5.16
CA GLN A 161 -16.60 -2.47 5.94
C GLN A 161 -16.21 -1.43 7.00
N LEU A 162 -14.92 -1.22 7.25
CA LEU A 162 -14.37 -0.24 8.18
C LEU A 162 -13.59 0.88 7.47
N GLY A 163 -13.77 1.04 6.16
CA GLY A 163 -13.11 2.06 5.34
C GLY A 163 -11.62 1.81 5.07
N ARG A 164 -11.09 0.60 5.34
CA ARG A 164 -9.67 0.29 5.19
C ARG A 164 -9.34 -0.13 3.75
N ARG A 165 -8.24 0.35 3.19
CA ARG A 165 -7.73 -0.17 1.90
C ARG A 165 -7.30 -1.62 2.03
N ILE A 166 -7.53 -2.40 0.98
CA ILE A 166 -7.21 -3.82 0.93
C ILE A 166 -6.10 -4.04 -0.10
N LEU A 167 -4.91 -4.42 0.38
CA LEU A 167 -3.80 -4.86 -0.45
C LEU A 167 -3.75 -6.39 -0.45
N ILE A 168 -3.72 -7.01 -1.64
CA ILE A 168 -3.54 -8.44 -1.82
C ILE A 168 -2.16 -8.71 -2.40
N ILE A 169 -1.42 -9.62 -1.79
CA ILE A 169 -0.06 -10.04 -2.19
C ILE A 169 -0.07 -11.55 -2.40
N GLU A 170 0.02 -11.99 -3.66
CA GLU A 170 -0.09 -13.40 -4.03
C GLU A 170 1.31 -14.01 -4.26
N LEU A 171 1.95 -14.46 -3.18
CA LEU A 171 3.31 -15.06 -3.19
C LEU A 171 3.33 -16.60 -3.40
N GLY A 172 2.18 -17.19 -3.70
CA GLY A 172 2.11 -18.59 -4.07
C GLY A 172 2.30 -18.82 -5.58
N LYS A 173 1.24 -19.25 -6.26
CA LYS A 173 1.24 -19.60 -7.69
C LYS A 173 1.68 -18.48 -8.63
N LYS A 174 1.35 -17.22 -8.31
CA LYS A 174 1.66 -16.08 -9.17
C LYS A 174 3.13 -15.66 -9.11
N TRP A 175 3.78 -15.84 -7.97
CA TRP A 175 5.14 -15.38 -7.83
C TRP A 175 6.13 -16.30 -8.55
N LYS A 176 6.69 -15.84 -9.66
CA LYS A 176 7.75 -16.48 -10.41
C LYS A 176 9.10 -15.88 -10.01
N THR A 177 9.88 -16.62 -9.22
CA THR A 177 11.13 -16.13 -8.61
C THR A 177 12.27 -15.87 -9.60
N ASP A 178 12.14 -16.35 -10.81
CA ASP A 178 13.00 -16.07 -11.96
C ASP A 178 12.65 -14.76 -12.67
N LYS A 179 11.43 -14.26 -12.48
CA LYS A 179 10.93 -13.02 -13.08
C LYS A 179 10.89 -11.84 -12.13
N VAL A 180 10.58 -12.10 -10.85
CA VAL A 180 10.41 -11.07 -9.83
C VAL A 180 11.14 -11.46 -8.56
N SER A 181 11.99 -10.57 -8.08
CA SER A 181 12.68 -10.69 -6.80
C SER A 181 11.79 -10.23 -5.64
N LEU A 182 12.13 -10.63 -4.39
CA LEU A 182 11.47 -10.10 -3.19
C LEU A 182 11.68 -8.59 -3.01
N ASP A 183 12.77 -8.05 -3.53
CA ASP A 183 13.02 -6.60 -3.49
C ASP A 183 12.07 -5.86 -4.42
N GLU A 184 11.75 -6.39 -5.60
CA GLU A 184 10.72 -5.83 -6.48
C GLU A 184 9.32 -5.92 -5.85
N VAL A 185 8.99 -7.05 -5.19
CA VAL A 185 7.74 -7.15 -4.42
C VAL A 185 7.68 -6.07 -3.34
N PHE A 186 8.78 -5.84 -2.63
CA PHE A 186 8.86 -4.80 -1.61
C PHE A 186 8.73 -3.39 -2.21
N LYS A 187 9.37 -3.11 -3.34
CA LYS A 187 9.20 -1.84 -4.09
C LYS A 187 7.74 -1.60 -4.46
N GLY A 188 7.04 -2.61 -4.98
CA GLY A 188 5.61 -2.53 -5.27
C GLY A 188 4.77 -2.21 -4.03
N CYS A 189 5.06 -2.83 -2.89
CA CYS A 189 4.41 -2.50 -1.62
C CYS A 189 4.65 -1.04 -1.21
N VAL A 190 5.86 -0.53 -1.40
CA VAL A 190 6.20 0.88 -1.10
C VAL A 190 5.44 1.83 -2.02
N LEU A 191 5.38 1.54 -3.32
CA LEU A 191 4.63 2.38 -4.28
C LEU A 191 3.15 2.47 -3.91
N PHE A 192 2.50 1.36 -3.59
CA PHE A 192 1.11 1.36 -3.13
C PHE A 192 0.92 2.04 -1.77
N LEU A 193 1.89 1.93 -0.86
CA LEU A 193 1.87 2.65 0.41
C LEU A 193 1.88 4.17 0.19
N GLU A 194 2.81 4.66 -0.64
CA GLU A 194 2.90 6.10 -0.94
C GLU A 194 1.59 6.61 -1.56
N ALA A 195 0.99 5.86 -2.49
CA ALA A 195 -0.32 6.20 -3.04
C ALA A 195 -1.41 6.24 -1.95
N ALA A 196 -1.49 5.23 -1.08
CA ALA A 196 -2.46 5.19 0.00
C ALA A 196 -2.28 6.34 1.02
N MET A 197 -1.05 6.82 1.21
CA MET A 197 -0.76 7.98 2.06
C MET A 197 -1.30 9.29 1.49
N LEU A 198 -1.58 9.37 0.19
CA LEU A 198 -2.23 10.53 -0.42
C LEU A 198 -3.72 10.60 -0.04
N GLU A 199 -4.36 9.47 0.19
CA GLU A 199 -5.79 9.37 0.44
C GLU A 199 -6.16 9.71 1.89
N PRO A 200 -6.98 10.75 2.15
CA PRO A 200 -7.38 11.15 3.50
C PRO A 200 -8.06 10.03 4.29
N GLU A 201 -8.94 9.25 3.65
CA GLU A 201 -9.64 8.15 4.29
C GLU A 201 -8.68 7.00 4.67
N SER A 202 -7.69 6.69 3.82
CA SER A 202 -6.64 5.69 4.13
C SER A 202 -5.78 6.13 5.32
N GLN A 203 -5.47 7.41 5.45
CA GLN A 203 -4.73 7.94 6.61
C GLN A 203 -5.51 7.74 7.92
N VAL A 204 -6.83 7.87 7.88
CA VAL A 204 -7.71 7.69 9.05
C VAL A 204 -8.00 6.21 9.32
N CYS A 205 -8.54 5.49 8.35
CA CYS A 205 -8.98 4.10 8.52
C CYS A 205 -7.84 3.10 8.44
N GLY A 206 -6.76 3.43 7.71
CA GLY A 206 -5.62 2.56 7.50
C GLY A 206 -5.83 1.55 6.39
N ALA A 207 -5.03 0.48 6.43
CA ALA A 207 -5.07 -0.60 5.46
C ALA A 207 -5.05 -1.98 6.12
N VAL A 208 -5.52 -2.97 5.40
CA VAL A 208 -5.37 -4.40 5.67
C VAL A 208 -4.62 -5.06 4.52
N VAL A 209 -3.86 -6.09 4.83
CA VAL A 209 -3.08 -6.83 3.84
C VAL A 209 -3.50 -8.29 3.85
N ILE A 210 -3.74 -8.85 2.68
CA ILE A 210 -3.98 -10.29 2.50
C ILE A 210 -2.76 -10.87 1.78
N PHE A 211 -2.04 -11.77 2.45
CA PHE A 211 -1.02 -12.59 1.83
C PHE A 211 -1.62 -13.93 1.40
N ASP A 212 -1.74 -14.13 0.10
CA ASP A 212 -2.18 -15.41 -0.45
C ASP A 212 -0.97 -16.28 -0.79
N MET A 213 -0.88 -17.41 -0.08
CA MET A 213 0.21 -18.37 -0.20
C MET A 213 -0.19 -19.64 -0.96
N ASP A 214 -1.30 -19.60 -1.73
CA ASP A 214 -1.75 -20.76 -2.49
C ASP A 214 -0.68 -21.26 -3.46
N GLY A 215 -0.27 -22.51 -3.30
CA GLY A 215 0.75 -23.14 -4.15
C GLY A 215 2.19 -22.67 -3.86
N LEU A 216 2.47 -22.07 -2.71
CA LEU A 216 3.85 -21.76 -2.29
C LEU A 216 4.71 -23.04 -2.30
N THR A 217 5.87 -22.96 -2.98
CA THR A 217 6.79 -24.07 -3.17
C THR A 217 8.02 -23.98 -2.25
N LEU A 218 8.75 -25.09 -2.08
CA LEU A 218 10.01 -25.11 -1.32
C LEU A 218 11.05 -24.18 -1.96
N SER A 219 11.16 -24.16 -3.28
CA SER A 219 12.08 -23.27 -4.00
C SER A 219 11.79 -21.79 -3.70
N GLN A 220 10.52 -21.39 -3.62
CA GLN A 220 10.16 -20.03 -3.26
C GLN A 220 10.51 -19.72 -1.79
N THR A 221 10.33 -20.67 -0.86
CA THR A 221 10.66 -20.45 0.56
C THR A 221 12.14 -20.17 0.77
N THR A 222 13.04 -20.72 -0.06
CA THR A 222 14.48 -20.48 0.04
C THR A 222 14.91 -19.06 -0.39
N LYS A 223 14.03 -18.31 -1.04
CA LYS A 223 14.30 -16.91 -1.41
C LYS A 223 14.16 -15.94 -0.23
N PHE A 224 13.40 -16.32 0.80
CA PHE A 224 13.29 -15.53 2.01
C PHE A 224 14.56 -15.66 2.86
N THR A 225 15.09 -14.54 3.31
CA THR A 225 16.27 -14.47 4.16
C THR A 225 15.94 -13.79 5.48
N PRO A 226 16.70 -14.05 6.58
CA PRO A 226 16.54 -13.29 7.84
C PRO A 226 16.70 -11.79 7.65
N SER A 227 17.59 -11.35 6.77
CA SER A 227 17.81 -9.93 6.45
C SER A 227 16.58 -9.31 5.80
N PHE A 228 15.96 -10.01 4.84
CA PHE A 228 14.71 -9.56 4.23
C PHE A 228 13.59 -9.51 5.27
N ALA A 229 13.44 -10.55 6.09
CA ALA A 229 12.43 -10.61 7.13
C ALA A 229 12.58 -9.46 8.14
N LYS A 230 13.81 -9.19 8.60
CA LYS A 230 14.10 -8.06 9.49
C LYS A 230 13.70 -6.73 8.84
N ARG A 231 14.11 -6.49 7.58
CA ARG A 231 13.79 -5.27 6.85
C ARG A 231 12.29 -5.03 6.77
N ILE A 232 11.50 -6.05 6.40
CA ILE A 232 10.03 -5.92 6.30
C ILE A 232 9.40 -5.64 7.66
N VAL A 233 9.86 -6.31 8.71
CA VAL A 233 9.32 -6.11 10.07
C VAL A 233 9.68 -4.74 10.61
N ASP A 234 10.91 -4.27 10.44
CA ASP A 234 11.35 -2.93 10.83
C ASP A 234 10.56 -1.86 10.07
N TRP A 235 10.31 -2.07 8.78
CA TRP A 235 9.47 -1.19 7.97
C TRP A 235 8.07 -1.07 8.55
N LEU A 236 7.40 -2.19 8.76
CA LEU A 236 6.02 -2.23 9.25
C LEU A 236 5.86 -1.69 10.67
N GLN A 237 6.85 -1.90 11.55
CA GLN A 237 6.76 -1.53 12.96
C GLN A 237 7.16 -0.09 13.24
N ASP A 238 8.18 0.40 12.51
CA ASP A 238 8.88 1.63 12.91
C ASP A 238 8.81 2.74 11.88
N SER A 239 8.58 2.41 10.60
CA SER A 239 8.80 3.37 9.52
C SER A 239 7.55 3.69 8.70
N VAL A 240 6.56 2.79 8.63
CA VAL A 240 5.35 3.01 7.84
C VAL A 240 4.46 4.09 8.46
N PRO A 241 4.22 5.22 7.78
CA PRO A 241 3.32 6.26 8.26
C PRO A 241 1.85 6.00 7.88
N LEU A 242 1.48 4.74 7.79
CA LEU A 242 0.11 4.27 7.55
C LEU A 242 -0.28 3.24 8.61
N ARG A 243 -1.53 3.26 9.02
CA ARG A 243 -2.07 2.35 10.04
C ARG A 243 -2.38 0.98 9.43
N ILE A 244 -1.43 0.04 9.45
CA ILE A 244 -1.70 -1.34 9.06
C ILE A 244 -2.49 -2.01 10.19
N LYS A 245 -3.76 -2.31 9.95
CA LYS A 245 -4.69 -2.80 10.96
C LYS A 245 -4.58 -4.31 11.16
N ASN A 246 -4.59 -5.07 10.07
CA ASN A 246 -4.44 -6.52 10.08
C ASN A 246 -3.60 -7.01 8.90
N ILE A 247 -2.97 -8.15 9.07
CA ILE A 247 -2.27 -8.92 8.06
C ILE A 247 -2.88 -10.33 8.06
N HIS A 248 -3.63 -10.64 7.04
CA HIS A 248 -4.31 -11.91 6.87
C HIS A 248 -3.47 -12.84 6.00
N ILE A 249 -3.11 -14.02 6.52
CA ILE A 249 -2.40 -15.05 5.77
C ILE A 249 -3.42 -16.10 5.37
N VAL A 250 -3.66 -16.26 4.06
CA VAL A 250 -4.62 -17.23 3.52
C VAL A 250 -3.93 -18.27 2.67
N ASN A 251 -4.57 -19.45 2.54
CA ASN A 251 -4.11 -20.56 1.71
C ASN A 251 -2.67 -21.02 2.01
N GLN A 252 -2.13 -20.72 3.19
CA GLN A 252 -0.75 -21.06 3.51
C GLN A 252 -0.59 -22.58 3.66
N PRO A 253 0.29 -23.22 2.84
CA PRO A 253 0.63 -24.62 3.00
C PRO A 253 1.53 -24.83 4.23
N TYR A 254 1.67 -26.08 4.69
CA TYR A 254 2.50 -26.41 5.86
C TYR A 254 3.92 -25.85 5.78
N ILE A 255 4.51 -25.82 4.56
CA ILE A 255 5.86 -25.31 4.32
C ILE A 255 6.02 -23.81 4.67
N PHE A 256 4.94 -23.04 4.73
CA PHE A 256 4.98 -21.63 5.12
C PHE A 256 5.54 -21.43 6.54
N LYS A 257 5.52 -22.46 7.39
CA LYS A 257 6.16 -22.40 8.71
C LYS A 257 7.64 -22.03 8.65
N ILE A 258 8.35 -22.44 7.57
CA ILE A 258 9.77 -22.13 7.34
C ILE A 258 9.92 -20.63 7.12
N VAL A 259 9.08 -20.04 6.26
CA VAL A 259 9.08 -18.60 6.00
C VAL A 259 8.76 -17.83 7.27
N PHE A 260 7.68 -18.17 7.96
CA PHE A 260 7.25 -17.45 9.16
C PHE A 260 8.27 -17.51 10.28
N ALA A 261 9.02 -18.61 10.41
CA ALA A 261 10.09 -18.74 11.39
C ALA A 261 11.19 -17.68 11.24
N LEU A 262 11.44 -17.18 10.01
CA LEU A 262 12.40 -16.11 9.74
C LEU A 262 11.92 -14.74 10.25
N PHE A 263 10.61 -14.50 10.25
CA PHE A 263 10.00 -13.24 10.69
C PHE A 263 9.80 -13.19 12.20
N LYS A 264 9.44 -14.33 12.80
CA LYS A 264 9.04 -14.43 14.20
C LYS A 264 9.99 -13.76 15.21
N PRO A 265 11.34 -13.86 15.11
CA PRO A 265 12.26 -13.24 16.05
C PRO A 265 12.20 -11.71 16.10
N PHE A 266 11.77 -11.07 15.01
CA PHE A 266 11.74 -9.61 14.87
C PHE A 266 10.38 -9.00 15.23
N LEU A 267 9.32 -9.82 15.33
CA LEU A 267 7.95 -9.37 15.58
C LEU A 267 7.75 -8.95 17.04
N ARG A 268 7.47 -7.67 17.24
CA ARG A 268 6.95 -7.17 18.52
C ARG A 268 5.49 -7.56 18.70
N GLU A 269 5.05 -7.65 19.94
CA GLU A 269 3.71 -8.12 20.32
C GLU A 269 2.59 -7.44 19.52
N LYS A 270 2.65 -6.11 19.38
CA LYS A 270 1.63 -5.33 18.67
C LYS A 270 1.46 -5.77 17.20
N LEU A 271 2.54 -5.99 16.46
CA LEU A 271 2.46 -6.45 15.07
C LEU A 271 2.10 -7.93 15.00
N ARG A 272 2.66 -8.75 15.90
CA ARG A 272 2.35 -10.18 15.96
C ARG A 272 0.86 -10.43 16.17
N ASN A 273 0.19 -9.65 17.02
CA ASN A 273 -1.25 -9.76 17.28
C ASN A 273 -2.13 -9.31 16.10
N ARG A 274 -1.55 -8.66 15.08
CA ARG A 274 -2.23 -8.26 13.84
C ARG A 274 -2.09 -9.28 12.71
N ILE A 275 -1.23 -10.28 12.87
CA ILE A 275 -1.03 -11.35 11.89
C ILE A 275 -1.98 -12.49 12.22
N ILE A 276 -2.88 -12.80 11.29
CA ILE A 276 -3.94 -13.78 11.47
C ILE A 276 -3.81 -14.84 10.38
N PHE A 277 -3.78 -16.11 10.79
CA PHE A 277 -3.64 -17.25 9.88
C PHE A 277 -5.00 -17.89 9.68
N HIS A 278 -5.43 -18.01 8.43
CA HIS A 278 -6.75 -18.54 8.08
C HIS A 278 -6.68 -19.93 7.41
N GLY A 279 -5.51 -20.31 6.86
CA GLY A 279 -5.47 -21.50 6.02
C GLY A 279 -6.43 -21.37 4.84
N THR A 280 -7.22 -22.38 4.62
CA THR A 280 -8.27 -22.38 3.59
C THR A 280 -9.66 -22.05 4.16
N ASP A 281 -9.76 -21.74 5.45
CA ASP A 281 -11.02 -21.43 6.12
C ASP A 281 -11.48 -19.99 5.82
N ARG A 282 -12.38 -19.86 4.86
CA ARG A 282 -12.98 -18.57 4.49
C ARG A 282 -13.83 -17.98 5.59
N LYS A 283 -14.50 -18.80 6.42
CA LYS A 283 -15.30 -18.31 7.54
C LYS A 283 -14.43 -17.61 8.58
N SER A 284 -13.21 -18.09 8.79
CA SER A 284 -12.23 -17.41 9.66
C SER A 284 -11.85 -16.02 9.10
N LEU A 285 -11.64 -15.86 7.78
CA LEU A 285 -11.38 -14.56 7.15
C LEU A 285 -12.58 -13.63 7.28
N HIS A 286 -13.80 -14.16 7.09
CA HIS A 286 -15.04 -13.40 7.15
C HIS A 286 -15.37 -12.85 8.55
N GLN A 287 -14.74 -13.34 9.62
CA GLN A 287 -14.83 -12.72 10.95
C GLN A 287 -14.20 -11.34 11.03
N TYR A 288 -13.27 -11.02 10.10
CA TYR A 288 -12.52 -9.77 10.06
C TYR A 288 -12.90 -8.88 8.88
N MET A 289 -13.36 -9.48 7.79
CA MET A 289 -13.68 -8.78 6.55
C MET A 289 -15.03 -9.29 6.02
N SER A 290 -15.97 -8.36 5.77
CA SER A 290 -17.27 -8.72 5.20
C SER A 290 -17.09 -9.42 3.85
N PRO A 291 -17.85 -10.49 3.55
CA PRO A 291 -17.86 -11.10 2.22
C PRO A 291 -18.14 -10.11 1.08
N GLU A 292 -18.94 -9.07 1.33
CA GLU A 292 -19.25 -8.02 0.36
C GLU A 292 -18.01 -7.21 -0.08
N CYS A 293 -16.95 -7.21 0.74
CA CYS A 293 -15.71 -6.51 0.45
C CYS A 293 -14.67 -7.38 -0.27
N LEU A 294 -14.94 -8.66 -0.44
CA LEU A 294 -14.00 -9.65 -0.93
C LEU A 294 -14.41 -10.24 -2.27
N PRO A 295 -13.48 -10.52 -3.18
CA PRO A 295 -13.78 -11.25 -4.41
C PRO A 295 -14.13 -12.72 -4.13
N GLU A 296 -14.77 -13.38 -5.11
CA GLU A 296 -15.24 -14.76 -5.02
C GLU A 296 -14.13 -15.75 -4.61
N CYS A 297 -12.89 -15.56 -5.06
CA CYS A 297 -11.76 -16.44 -4.71
C CYS A 297 -11.45 -16.47 -3.20
N TYR A 298 -11.90 -15.47 -2.45
CA TYR A 298 -11.85 -15.44 -0.97
C TYR A 298 -13.22 -15.69 -0.34
N GLY A 299 -14.16 -16.26 -1.09
CA GLY A 299 -15.53 -16.57 -0.64
C GLY A 299 -16.41 -15.33 -0.47
N GLY A 300 -16.05 -14.24 -1.15
CA GLY A 300 -16.79 -13.00 -1.13
C GLY A 300 -17.84 -12.89 -2.23
N THR A 301 -18.58 -11.79 -2.17
CA THR A 301 -19.67 -11.46 -3.10
C THR A 301 -19.48 -10.09 -3.74
N LEU A 302 -18.24 -9.58 -3.74
CA LEU A 302 -17.92 -8.28 -4.33
C LEU A 302 -18.25 -8.27 -5.82
N ASP A 303 -19.17 -7.39 -6.21
CA ASP A 303 -19.59 -7.15 -7.59
C ASP A 303 -18.94 -5.87 -8.14
N LEU A 304 -17.61 -5.91 -8.28
CA LEU A 304 -16.81 -4.85 -8.90
C LEU A 304 -15.78 -5.48 -9.84
N PRO A 305 -15.35 -4.76 -10.88
CA PRO A 305 -14.35 -5.27 -11.79
C PRO A 305 -13.05 -5.61 -11.05
N ARG A 306 -12.45 -6.72 -11.44
CA ARG A 306 -11.12 -7.10 -10.91
C ARG A 306 -10.08 -6.18 -11.53
N ILE A 307 -9.39 -5.42 -10.70
CA ILE A 307 -8.30 -4.55 -11.15
C ILE A 307 -7.03 -5.39 -11.25
N ASN A 308 -6.37 -5.37 -12.39
CA ASN A 308 -5.10 -6.03 -12.60
C ASN A 308 -3.91 -5.08 -12.37
N GLY A 309 -2.69 -5.63 -12.34
CA GLY A 309 -1.48 -4.86 -12.10
C GLY A 309 -1.19 -3.83 -13.20
N ASN A 310 -1.51 -4.10 -14.48
CA ASN A 310 -1.29 -3.14 -15.55
C ASN A 310 -2.17 -1.90 -15.38
N GLN A 311 -3.43 -2.06 -15.00
CA GLN A 311 -4.33 -0.94 -14.72
C GLN A 311 -3.83 -0.08 -13.53
N TRP A 312 -3.32 -0.72 -12.47
CA TRP A 312 -2.66 0.00 -11.38
C TRP A 312 -1.38 0.69 -11.85
N TYR A 313 -0.57 0.04 -12.69
CA TYR A 313 0.62 0.64 -13.28
C TYR A 313 0.27 1.90 -14.05
N ASP A 314 -0.69 1.82 -14.97
CA ASP A 314 -1.11 2.94 -15.80
C ASP A 314 -1.59 4.12 -14.96
N LEU A 315 -2.36 3.86 -13.89
CA LEU A 315 -2.79 4.89 -12.95
C LEU A 315 -1.61 5.54 -12.21
N LEU A 316 -0.71 4.72 -11.66
CA LEU A 316 0.39 5.22 -10.83
C LEU A 316 1.48 5.93 -11.65
N VAL A 317 1.73 5.53 -12.89
CA VAL A 317 2.66 6.22 -13.81
C VAL A 317 2.21 7.65 -14.08
N MET A 318 0.90 7.90 -14.19
CA MET A 318 0.39 9.26 -14.33
C MET A 318 0.67 10.14 -13.10
N CYS A 319 0.94 9.52 -11.95
CA CYS A 319 1.36 10.20 -10.72
C CYS A 319 2.88 10.30 -10.55
N ASP A 320 3.69 10.02 -11.58
CA ASP A 320 5.17 10.02 -11.47
C ASP A 320 5.73 11.35 -10.94
N LYS A 321 5.12 12.50 -11.26
CA LYS A 321 5.51 13.80 -10.69
C LYS A 321 5.40 13.84 -9.17
N GLU A 322 4.35 13.23 -8.61
CA GLU A 322 4.17 13.10 -7.16
C GLU A 322 5.27 12.23 -6.54
N TYR A 323 5.60 11.09 -7.16
CA TYR A 323 6.69 10.22 -6.70
C TYR A 323 8.06 10.90 -6.82
N LEU A 324 8.26 11.73 -7.83
CA LEU A 324 9.46 12.56 -7.96
C LEU A 324 9.57 13.55 -6.79
N ALA A 325 8.46 14.21 -6.43
CA ALA A 325 8.40 15.11 -5.28
C ALA A 325 8.68 14.34 -3.96
N ILE A 326 8.04 13.18 -3.74
CA ILE A 326 8.29 12.30 -2.59
C ILE A 326 9.78 11.93 -2.49
N ASN A 327 10.43 11.63 -3.61
CA ASN A 327 11.85 11.26 -3.66
C ASN A 327 12.80 12.45 -3.44
N SER A 328 12.32 13.69 -3.58
CA SER A 328 13.13 14.90 -3.33
C SER A 328 13.25 15.26 -1.85
N PHE A 329 12.44 14.64 -0.98
CA PHE A 329 12.46 14.86 0.46
C PHE A 329 13.33 13.83 1.17
N GLY A 330 13.86 14.21 2.33
CA GLY A 330 14.67 13.37 3.18
C GLY A 330 15.89 14.07 3.72
N TYR A 331 16.78 13.29 4.33
CA TYR A 331 18.04 13.82 4.80
C TYR A 331 18.97 14.19 3.64
N LYS A 332 19.69 15.29 3.81
CA LYS A 332 20.72 15.73 2.85
C LYS A 332 21.74 14.60 2.64
N LYS A 333 22.06 14.29 1.39
CA LYS A 333 23.16 13.36 1.09
C LYS A 333 24.49 14.00 1.46
N LYS A 334 25.43 13.21 2.02
CA LYS A 334 26.80 13.71 2.29
C LYS A 334 27.41 14.20 0.98
N GLY A 335 27.64 15.53 0.88
CA GLY A 335 28.22 16.19 -0.29
C GLY A 335 27.30 17.21 -0.96
N GLU A 336 26.04 17.34 -0.55
CA GLU A 336 25.14 18.45 -0.92
C GLU A 336 25.21 19.54 0.15
N LEU A 337 26.34 20.25 0.21
CA LEU A 337 26.53 21.50 0.97
C LEU A 337 26.39 22.69 0.03
#